data_d77cae25f1317038869bfd350660504a
#
_entry.id   d77cae25f1317038869bfd350660504a
#
_cell.length_a   1.000
_cell.length_b   1.000
_cell.length_c   1.000
_cell.angle_alpha   90.00
_cell.angle_beta   90.00
_cell.angle_gamma   90.00
#
_symmetry.space_group_name_H-M   'P 1'
#
loop_
_entity.id
_entity.type
_entity.pdbx_description
1 polymer ?
#
loop_
_entity_poly.entity_id
_entity_poly.type
_entity_poly.pdbx_seq_one_letter_code
_entity_poly.pdbx_strand_id
1 'polypeptide(L)'
;MRILAVADVESKFYYDFYSPGKLKGFDLIIGCGDLPEEYLEFLVTMADCPLIYIHGNHDNFRKKPEGCICIDGDYFEYKGVRFIGLGGSFKYRDGQYMFTESQMKRRVFKLMPKIIRHRGFDVLVTHAPARHLNDFDTLPHRGFECFNSLINRYRPKYFLHGHIHRNYASYIPQKTKKNDTTIINAYEYCVLEI
;
A
#
# COMPACT_ATOMS: atom_id res chain seq x y z
N MET A 1 -4.80 -15.53 7.32
CA MET A 1 -5.43 -14.21 7.50
C MET A 1 -5.86 -13.70 6.13
N ARG A 2 -7.15 -13.37 5.97
CA ARG A 2 -7.72 -12.90 4.70
C ARG A 2 -7.71 -11.36 4.68
N ILE A 3 -7.08 -10.76 3.67
CA ILE A 3 -6.82 -9.32 3.59
C ILE A 3 -7.47 -8.76 2.33
N LEU A 4 -8.11 -7.60 2.44
CA LEU A 4 -8.54 -6.77 1.33
C LEU A 4 -7.56 -5.60 1.18
N ALA A 5 -6.84 -5.52 0.06
CA ALA A 5 -6.02 -4.37 -0.30
C ALA A 5 -6.76 -3.51 -1.34
N VAL A 6 -6.73 -2.19 -1.16
CA VAL A 6 -7.40 -1.20 -2.03
C VAL A 6 -6.46 -0.04 -2.32
N ALA A 7 -6.54 0.54 -3.53
CA ALA A 7 -5.75 1.70 -3.94
C ALA A 7 -6.40 2.48 -5.08
N ASP A 8 -6.10 3.77 -5.16
CA ASP A 8 -6.28 4.70 -6.28
C ASP A 8 -7.73 5.05 -6.64
N VAL A 9 -8.63 4.07 -6.60
CA VAL A 9 -10.05 4.28 -6.91
C VAL A 9 -10.93 3.49 -5.95
N GLU A 10 -12.08 4.05 -5.68
CA GLU A 10 -13.13 3.38 -4.91
C GLU A 10 -13.64 2.16 -5.67
N SER A 11 -13.72 1.00 -5.01
CA SER A 11 -14.26 -0.19 -5.66
C SER A 11 -15.76 -0.09 -5.77
N LYS A 12 -16.27 -0.07 -7.01
CA LYS A 12 -17.71 -0.11 -7.25
C LYS A 12 -18.37 -1.33 -6.60
N PHE A 13 -17.67 -2.46 -6.59
CA PHE A 13 -18.21 -3.70 -5.98
C PHE A 13 -18.39 -3.57 -4.47
N TYR A 14 -17.44 -2.94 -3.76
CA TYR A 14 -17.49 -2.81 -2.30
C TYR A 14 -18.15 -1.52 -1.81
N TYR A 15 -18.32 -0.51 -2.66
CA TYR A 15 -18.86 0.80 -2.30
C TYR A 15 -20.20 1.08 -2.98
N ASP A 16 -20.23 1.35 -4.30
CA ASP A 16 -21.46 1.73 -5.03
C ASP A 16 -22.52 0.62 -4.97
N PHE A 17 -22.09 -0.63 -5.14
CA PHE A 17 -22.95 -1.80 -5.12
C PHE A 17 -22.86 -2.59 -3.81
N TYR A 18 -22.57 -1.88 -2.72
CA TYR A 18 -22.48 -2.52 -1.42
C TYR A 18 -23.81 -3.23 -1.05
N SER A 19 -23.66 -4.40 -0.46
CA SER A 19 -24.76 -5.10 0.22
C SER A 19 -24.26 -5.71 1.52
N PRO A 20 -25.09 -5.81 2.56
CA PRO A 20 -24.70 -6.36 3.85
C PRO A 20 -24.00 -7.71 3.71
N GLY A 21 -22.80 -7.81 4.28
CA GLY A 21 -22.01 -9.03 4.29
C GLY A 21 -20.90 -9.10 3.23
N LYS A 22 -20.86 -8.24 2.20
CA LYS A 22 -19.78 -8.24 1.20
C LYS A 22 -18.38 -8.03 1.80
N LEU A 23 -18.28 -7.25 2.88
CA LEU A 23 -17.02 -7.00 3.57
C LEU A 23 -16.79 -7.93 4.77
N LYS A 24 -17.67 -8.89 5.01
CA LYS A 24 -17.50 -9.86 6.11
C LYS A 24 -16.42 -10.90 5.78
N GLY A 25 -15.73 -11.34 6.83
CA GLY A 25 -14.71 -12.41 6.72
C GLY A 25 -13.35 -11.94 6.24
N PHE A 26 -13.13 -10.63 6.13
CA PHE A 26 -11.78 -10.08 6.10
C PHE A 26 -11.26 -9.91 7.53
N ASP A 27 -9.98 -10.22 7.72
CA ASP A 27 -9.27 -10.02 8.97
C ASP A 27 -8.64 -8.63 9.06
N LEU A 28 -8.32 -8.04 7.90
CA LEU A 28 -7.65 -6.74 7.78
C LEU A 28 -7.97 -6.11 6.43
N ILE A 29 -8.11 -4.78 6.42
CA ILE A 29 -8.12 -3.98 5.18
C ILE A 29 -6.85 -3.15 5.11
N ILE A 30 -6.27 -2.99 3.91
CA ILE A 30 -5.06 -2.20 3.66
C ILE A 30 -5.34 -1.18 2.57
N GLY A 31 -5.32 0.12 2.92
CA GLY A 31 -5.34 1.23 1.97
C GLY A 31 -3.92 1.56 1.48
N CYS A 32 -3.67 1.38 0.19
CA CYS A 32 -2.37 1.64 -0.42
C CYS A 32 -2.25 3.06 -1.04
N GLY A 33 -3.06 4.01 -0.56
CA GLY A 33 -3.01 5.43 -0.94
C GLY A 33 -3.92 5.83 -2.10
N ASP A 34 -4.06 7.15 -2.28
CA ASP A 34 -4.92 7.83 -3.26
C ASP A 34 -6.40 7.40 -3.15
N LEU A 35 -6.91 7.40 -1.92
CA LEU A 35 -8.29 7.05 -1.60
C LEU A 35 -8.96 8.14 -0.75
N PRO A 36 -10.25 8.48 -1.01
CA PRO A 36 -10.96 9.43 -0.18
C PRO A 36 -11.07 8.98 1.29
N GLU A 37 -11.03 9.93 2.22
CA GLU A 37 -11.18 9.64 3.66
C GLU A 37 -12.51 8.96 3.97
N GLU A 38 -13.59 9.39 3.34
CA GLU A 38 -14.93 8.83 3.49
C GLU A 38 -15.02 7.36 3.03
N TYR A 39 -14.27 6.99 2.00
CA TYR A 39 -14.22 5.60 1.54
C TYR A 39 -13.51 4.70 2.55
N LEU A 40 -12.40 5.15 3.13
CA LEU A 40 -11.69 4.40 4.17
C LEU A 40 -12.56 4.24 5.44
N GLU A 41 -13.26 5.31 5.86
CA GLU A 41 -14.20 5.30 6.98
C GLU A 41 -15.38 4.36 6.74
N PHE A 42 -15.91 4.33 5.51
CA PHE A 42 -16.95 3.38 5.12
C PHE A 42 -16.44 1.93 5.21
N LEU A 43 -15.28 1.64 4.65
CA LEU A 43 -14.73 0.28 4.66
C LEU A 43 -14.50 -0.24 6.07
N VAL A 44 -13.88 0.54 6.96
CA VAL A 44 -13.61 0.12 8.34
C VAL A 44 -14.90 -0.10 9.13
N THR A 45 -15.91 0.72 8.87
CA THR A 45 -17.23 0.62 9.55
C THR A 45 -17.99 -0.64 9.11
N MET A 46 -17.95 -0.97 7.81
CA MET A 46 -18.75 -2.06 7.25
C MET A 46 -18.08 -3.44 7.32
N ALA A 47 -16.76 -3.49 7.47
CA ALA A 47 -16.00 -4.74 7.46
C ALA A 47 -15.91 -5.42 8.83
N ASP A 48 -16.11 -4.70 9.93
CA ASP A 48 -15.90 -5.18 11.30
C ASP A 48 -14.49 -5.77 11.53
N CYS A 49 -13.48 -5.16 10.89
CA CYS A 49 -12.08 -5.51 11.06
C CYS A 49 -11.19 -4.24 10.98
N PRO A 50 -9.96 -4.28 11.52
CA PRO A 50 -9.06 -3.14 11.43
C PRO A 50 -8.77 -2.73 9.98
N LEU A 51 -8.56 -1.43 9.76
CA LEU A 51 -8.06 -0.87 8.52
C LEU A 51 -6.76 -0.11 8.79
N ILE A 52 -5.68 -0.52 8.11
CA ILE A 52 -4.41 0.21 8.08
C ILE A 52 -4.26 0.91 6.73
N TYR A 53 -3.61 2.08 6.70
CA TYR A 53 -3.40 2.79 5.45
C TYR A 53 -2.09 3.56 5.41
N ILE A 54 -1.68 3.90 4.20
CA ILE A 54 -0.61 4.84 3.89
C ILE A 54 -1.15 5.93 2.95
N HIS A 55 -0.41 7.03 2.82
CA HIS A 55 -0.77 8.10 1.89
C HIS A 55 -0.30 7.80 0.46
N GLY A 56 -1.15 8.13 -0.51
CA GLY A 56 -0.75 8.29 -1.91
C GLY A 56 -0.26 9.71 -2.19
N ASN A 57 0.05 10.00 -3.43
CA ASN A 57 0.56 11.34 -3.81
C ASN A 57 -0.53 12.37 -4.06
N HIS A 58 -1.77 11.94 -4.20
CA HIS A 58 -2.94 12.80 -4.35
C HIS A 58 -3.75 12.93 -3.05
N ASP A 59 -3.38 12.21 -1.99
CA ASP A 59 -4.09 12.32 -0.72
C ASP A 59 -3.95 13.73 -0.13
N ASN A 60 -5.08 14.30 0.21
CA ASN A 60 -5.20 15.61 0.84
C ASN A 60 -6.29 15.56 1.91
N PHE A 61 -6.09 14.69 2.90
CA PHE A 61 -7.06 14.51 3.96
C PHE A 61 -7.24 15.79 4.76
N ARG A 62 -8.48 16.22 4.93
CA ARG A 62 -8.85 17.34 5.81
C ARG A 62 -8.65 16.97 7.27
N LYS A 63 -8.93 15.71 7.60
CA LYS A 63 -8.71 15.10 8.90
C LYS A 63 -8.21 13.66 8.69
N LYS A 64 -7.61 13.09 9.70
CA LYS A 64 -7.27 11.66 9.70
C LYS A 64 -8.56 10.83 9.59
N PRO A 65 -8.66 9.84 8.66
CA PRO A 65 -9.81 8.96 8.56
C PRO A 65 -10.13 8.29 9.89
N GLU A 66 -11.38 8.41 10.36
CA GLU A 66 -11.81 7.89 11.67
C GLU A 66 -11.84 6.36 11.66
N GLY A 67 -11.43 5.74 12.76
CA GLY A 67 -11.33 4.28 12.86
C GLY A 67 -10.17 3.64 12.10
N CYS A 68 -9.41 4.41 11.31
CA CYS A 68 -8.30 3.91 10.51
C CYS A 68 -6.94 4.15 11.16
N ILE A 69 -6.00 3.24 10.93
CA ILE A 69 -4.64 3.28 11.49
C ILE A 69 -3.65 3.66 10.40
N CYS A 70 -3.05 4.86 10.50
CA CYS A 70 -1.99 5.27 9.59
C CYS A 70 -0.68 4.54 9.93
N ILE A 71 -0.12 3.82 8.97
CA ILE A 71 1.18 3.16 9.08
C ILE A 71 2.24 3.80 8.17
N ASP A 72 1.96 4.99 7.61
CA ASP A 72 2.89 5.66 6.71
C ASP A 72 4.15 6.14 7.41
N GLY A 73 5.29 5.57 7.06
CA GLY A 73 6.56 5.73 7.76
C GLY A 73 6.61 4.98 9.08
N ASP A 74 5.80 3.95 9.26
CA ASP A 74 5.72 3.19 10.50
C ASP A 74 5.67 1.67 10.29
N TYR A 75 5.73 0.96 11.41
CA TYR A 75 5.62 -0.48 11.58
C TYR A 75 4.30 -0.82 12.28
N PHE A 76 3.66 -1.89 11.85
CA PHE A 76 2.43 -2.40 12.45
C PHE A 76 2.48 -3.92 12.50
N GLU A 77 1.93 -4.51 13.55
CA GLU A 77 1.81 -5.96 13.70
C GLU A 77 0.38 -6.33 14.07
N TYR A 78 -0.16 -7.31 13.36
CA TYR A 78 -1.51 -7.81 13.62
C TYR A 78 -1.60 -9.31 13.36
N LYS A 79 -2.13 -10.07 14.32
CA LYS A 79 -2.24 -11.54 14.27
C LYS A 79 -0.92 -12.23 13.89
N GLY A 80 0.22 -11.71 14.37
CA GLY A 80 1.56 -12.26 14.11
C GLY A 80 2.13 -11.94 12.72
N VAL A 81 1.44 -11.13 11.89
CA VAL A 81 1.94 -10.63 10.61
C VAL A 81 2.46 -9.21 10.78
N ARG A 82 3.64 -8.94 10.25
CA ARG A 82 4.40 -7.69 10.40
C ARG A 82 4.32 -6.88 9.11
N PHE A 83 3.89 -5.64 9.23
CA PHE A 83 3.72 -4.70 8.12
C PHE A 83 4.65 -3.50 8.28
N ILE A 84 5.18 -2.98 7.18
CA ILE A 84 5.77 -1.64 7.11
C ILE A 84 5.11 -0.84 6.01
N GLY A 85 4.87 0.45 6.27
CA GLY A 85 4.23 1.38 5.34
C GLY A 85 5.17 2.48 4.86
N LEU A 86 5.16 2.78 3.56
CA LEU A 86 5.90 3.88 2.92
C LEU A 86 5.07 4.50 1.81
N GLY A 87 4.28 5.50 2.15
CA GLY A 87 3.40 6.20 1.22
C GLY A 87 4.13 7.19 0.29
N GLY A 88 3.36 7.72 -0.65
CA GLY A 88 3.78 8.72 -1.63
C GLY A 88 4.41 8.16 -2.90
N SER A 89 4.67 9.06 -3.86
CA SER A 89 5.24 8.72 -5.16
C SER A 89 6.57 9.42 -5.43
N PHE A 90 7.19 9.08 -6.57
CA PHE A 90 8.38 9.77 -7.06
C PHE A 90 8.05 11.24 -7.37
N LYS A 91 8.95 12.17 -7.00
CA LYS A 91 8.73 13.61 -7.16
C LYS A 91 8.80 14.02 -8.62
N TYR A 92 7.69 14.45 -9.18
CA TYR A 92 7.58 15.05 -10.52
C TYR A 92 7.06 16.50 -10.49
N ARG A 93 6.55 16.94 -9.33
CA ARG A 93 6.15 18.33 -9.01
C ARG A 93 6.32 18.56 -7.51
N ASP A 94 6.02 19.76 -7.03
CA ASP A 94 5.91 19.97 -5.60
C ASP A 94 4.59 19.43 -5.07
N GLY A 95 4.70 18.62 -4.00
CA GLY A 95 3.56 17.96 -3.36
C GLY A 95 3.98 17.33 -2.04
N GLN A 96 3.04 17.24 -1.11
CA GLN A 96 3.29 16.79 0.26
C GLN A 96 3.82 15.36 0.33
N TYR A 97 3.29 14.46 -0.51
CA TYR A 97 3.64 13.05 -0.54
C TYR A 97 4.41 12.68 -1.81
N MET A 98 5.24 13.60 -2.31
CA MET A 98 6.12 13.38 -3.44
C MET A 98 7.58 13.47 -3.00
N PHE A 99 8.34 12.41 -3.22
CA PHE A 99 9.69 12.27 -2.67
C PHE A 99 10.71 12.00 -3.75
N THR A 100 11.90 12.56 -3.61
CA THR A 100 13.08 12.10 -4.36
C THR A 100 13.54 10.75 -3.82
N GLU A 101 14.34 10.02 -4.59
CA GLU A 101 14.97 8.77 -4.14
C GLU A 101 15.71 8.95 -2.80
N SER A 102 16.45 10.06 -2.65
CA SER A 102 17.20 10.36 -1.42
C SER A 102 16.27 10.62 -0.21
N GLN A 103 15.14 11.28 -0.43
CA GLN A 103 14.14 11.50 0.62
C GLN A 103 13.48 10.19 1.03
N MET A 104 13.11 9.33 0.07
CA MET A 104 12.55 8.02 0.36
C MET A 104 13.57 7.11 1.07
N LYS A 105 14.84 7.11 0.66
CA LYS A 105 15.92 6.42 1.41
C LYS A 105 16.03 6.88 2.86
N ARG A 106 15.88 8.18 3.13
CA ARG A 106 15.88 8.69 4.52
C ARG A 106 14.68 8.18 5.31
N ARG A 107 13.48 8.06 4.69
CA ARG A 107 12.29 7.47 5.33
C ARG A 107 12.52 5.99 5.64
N VAL A 108 13.06 5.22 4.70
CA VAL A 108 13.49 3.83 4.93
C VAL A 108 14.48 3.73 6.09
N PHE A 109 15.51 4.60 6.11
CA PHE A 109 16.49 4.62 7.18
C PHE A 109 15.87 4.87 8.56
N LYS A 110 14.90 5.78 8.67
CA LYS A 110 14.16 6.03 9.91
C LYS A 110 13.37 4.82 10.41
N LEU A 111 12.93 3.93 9.51
CA LEU A 111 12.25 2.68 9.87
C LEU A 111 13.19 1.56 10.30
N MET A 112 14.48 1.63 9.96
CA MET A 112 15.44 0.56 10.22
C MET A 112 15.52 0.11 11.69
N PRO A 113 15.48 1.00 12.73
CA PRO A 113 15.47 0.55 14.12
C PRO A 113 14.27 -0.34 14.45
N LYS A 114 13.06 0.00 13.92
CA LYS A 114 11.85 -0.81 14.12
C LYS A 114 11.97 -2.15 13.41
N ILE A 115 12.40 -2.14 12.14
CA ILE A 115 12.60 -3.35 11.34
C ILE A 115 13.60 -4.30 12.02
N ILE A 116 14.72 -3.80 12.54
CA ILE A 116 15.73 -4.60 13.21
C ILE A 116 15.18 -5.18 14.52
N ARG A 117 14.52 -4.35 15.33
CA ARG A 117 13.90 -4.77 16.61
C ARG A 117 12.92 -5.92 16.42
N HIS A 118 12.11 -5.88 15.35
CA HIS A 118 11.10 -6.88 15.04
C HIS A 118 11.61 -7.99 14.10
N ARG A 119 12.92 -8.04 13.83
CA ARG A 119 13.58 -9.06 12.99
C ARG A 119 13.02 -9.16 11.56
N GLY A 120 12.65 -8.01 10.98
CA GLY A 120 12.11 -7.92 9.62
C GLY A 120 10.62 -7.60 9.56
N PHE A 121 10.01 -7.89 8.42
CA PHE A 121 8.59 -7.70 8.14
C PHE A 121 8.12 -8.71 7.10
N ASP A 122 6.83 -8.99 7.07
CA ASP A 122 6.21 -9.99 6.18
C ASP A 122 5.51 -9.33 4.99
N VAL A 123 5.06 -8.09 5.16
CA VAL A 123 4.38 -7.31 4.13
C VAL A 123 4.97 -5.90 4.04
N LEU A 124 5.39 -5.53 2.83
CA LEU A 124 5.75 -4.15 2.48
C LEU A 124 4.53 -3.51 1.81
N VAL A 125 4.04 -2.41 2.38
CA VAL A 125 2.92 -1.62 1.84
C VAL A 125 3.47 -0.29 1.36
N THR A 126 3.34 0.00 0.06
CA THR A 126 3.75 1.27 -0.52
C THR A 126 2.67 1.83 -1.43
N HIS A 127 2.72 3.14 -1.75
CA HIS A 127 1.87 3.66 -2.81
C HIS A 127 2.55 3.49 -4.17
N ALA A 128 3.74 4.04 -4.36
CA ALA A 128 4.50 3.82 -5.58
C ALA A 128 5.09 2.41 -5.67
N PRO A 129 5.28 1.85 -6.88
CA PRO A 129 5.97 0.58 -7.09
C PRO A 129 7.48 0.67 -6.78
N ALA A 130 8.16 -0.46 -6.77
CA ALA A 130 9.62 -0.50 -6.81
C ALA A 130 10.11 -0.32 -8.26
N ARG A 131 11.29 0.25 -8.41
CA ARG A 131 11.90 0.49 -9.73
C ARG A 131 12.06 -0.81 -10.51
N HIS A 132 11.64 -0.82 -11.78
CA HIS A 132 11.61 -1.98 -12.68
C HIS A 132 10.72 -3.16 -12.20
N LEU A 133 9.78 -2.87 -11.28
CA LEU A 133 8.80 -3.83 -10.81
C LEU A 133 7.41 -3.21 -10.89
N ASN A 134 6.73 -3.41 -12.02
CA ASN A 134 5.42 -2.85 -12.34
C ASN A 134 5.38 -1.31 -12.45
N ASP A 135 6.53 -0.64 -12.57
CA ASP A 135 6.62 0.80 -12.79
C ASP A 135 6.74 1.16 -14.28
N PHE A 136 6.71 2.46 -14.59
CA PHE A 136 7.01 3.00 -15.92
C PHE A 136 8.25 3.90 -15.89
N ASP A 137 8.86 4.13 -17.05
CA ASP A 137 10.00 5.06 -17.19
C ASP A 137 9.60 6.53 -17.12
N THR A 138 8.30 6.84 -17.22
CA THR A 138 7.80 8.21 -17.05
C THR A 138 8.01 8.67 -15.61
N LEU A 139 8.42 9.92 -15.45
CA LEU A 139 8.79 10.46 -14.13
C LEU A 139 7.67 10.31 -13.06
N PRO A 140 6.38 10.57 -13.36
CA PRO A 140 5.31 10.39 -12.38
C PRO A 140 5.16 8.94 -11.89
N HIS A 141 5.36 7.95 -12.77
CA HIS A 141 5.10 6.54 -12.49
C HIS A 141 6.36 5.73 -12.17
N ARG A 142 7.50 6.43 -12.04
CA ARG A 142 8.77 5.80 -11.68
C ARG A 142 8.71 5.24 -10.27
N GLY A 143 9.13 3.98 -10.12
CA GLY A 143 9.29 3.34 -8.82
C GLY A 143 10.57 3.74 -8.10
N PHE A 144 10.67 3.40 -6.82
CA PHE A 144 11.84 3.67 -5.98
C PHE A 144 12.83 2.50 -5.97
N GLU A 145 14.12 2.80 -6.17
CA GLU A 145 15.20 1.82 -6.06
C GLU A 145 15.37 1.27 -4.63
N CYS A 146 15.17 2.11 -3.62
CA CYS A 146 15.31 1.68 -2.22
C CYS A 146 14.28 0.60 -1.82
N PHE A 147 13.14 0.49 -2.50
CA PHE A 147 12.19 -0.59 -2.27
C PHE A 147 12.74 -1.93 -2.76
N ASN A 148 13.49 -1.95 -3.87
CA ASN A 148 14.22 -3.14 -4.31
C ASN A 148 15.20 -3.63 -3.25
N SER A 149 15.89 -2.71 -2.58
CA SER A 149 16.83 -3.04 -1.49
C SER A 149 16.12 -3.69 -0.30
N LEU A 150 14.93 -3.20 0.08
CA LEU A 150 14.10 -3.79 1.12
C LEU A 150 13.62 -5.20 0.73
N ILE A 151 13.09 -5.36 -0.49
CA ILE A 151 12.61 -6.65 -1.00
C ILE A 151 13.74 -7.68 -1.05
N ASN A 152 14.89 -7.30 -1.58
CA ASN A 152 16.04 -8.22 -1.70
C ASN A 152 16.61 -8.64 -0.35
N ARG A 153 16.66 -7.71 0.63
CA ARG A 153 17.25 -7.96 1.95
C ARG A 153 16.33 -8.75 2.88
N TYR A 154 15.04 -8.38 2.93
CA TYR A 154 14.10 -8.92 3.90
C TYR A 154 13.17 -9.99 3.33
N ARG A 155 13.07 -10.10 1.99
CA ARG A 155 12.24 -11.08 1.27
C ARG A 155 10.83 -11.21 1.85
N PRO A 156 10.07 -10.08 1.95
CA PRO A 156 8.72 -10.13 2.48
C PRO A 156 7.87 -11.10 1.65
N LYS A 157 6.86 -11.71 2.26
CA LYS A 157 5.93 -12.59 1.54
C LYS A 157 5.15 -11.82 0.49
N TYR A 158 4.76 -10.58 0.83
CA TYR A 158 4.04 -9.68 -0.09
C TYR A 158 4.68 -8.29 -0.16
N PHE A 159 4.64 -7.73 -1.36
CA PHE A 159 4.85 -6.32 -1.65
C PHE A 159 3.57 -5.78 -2.29
N LEU A 160 2.84 -4.92 -1.58
CA LEU A 160 1.59 -4.29 -2.04
C LEU A 160 1.87 -2.85 -2.46
N HIS A 161 1.38 -2.46 -3.62
CA HIS A 161 1.47 -1.08 -4.11
C HIS A 161 0.21 -0.68 -4.88
N GLY A 162 -0.01 0.62 -5.08
CA GLY A 162 -1.01 1.22 -5.96
C GLY A 162 -0.35 1.98 -7.10
N HIS A 163 -0.82 3.19 -7.36
CA HIS A 163 -0.27 4.23 -8.24
C HIS A 163 -0.27 3.91 -9.73
N ILE A 164 -0.10 2.67 -10.14
CA ILE A 164 -0.13 2.25 -11.53
C ILE A 164 -1.54 1.78 -11.88
N HIS A 165 -2.30 2.67 -12.51
CA HIS A 165 -3.69 2.39 -12.82
C HIS A 165 -3.81 1.36 -13.94
N ARG A 166 -4.54 0.30 -13.70
CA ARG A 166 -4.72 -0.82 -14.64
C ARG A 166 -5.58 -0.49 -15.84
N ASN A 167 -6.33 0.61 -15.83
CA ASN A 167 -7.13 1.06 -16.98
C ASN A 167 -6.26 1.45 -18.19
N TYR A 168 -5.05 2.00 -17.95
CA TYR A 168 -4.08 2.29 -19.02
C TYR A 168 -2.85 1.36 -19.01
N ALA A 169 -2.71 0.53 -17.98
CA ALA A 169 -1.61 -0.41 -17.79
C ALA A 169 -2.09 -1.87 -17.78
N SER A 170 -3.08 -2.21 -18.60
CA SER A 170 -3.71 -3.54 -18.64
C SER A 170 -2.74 -4.68 -18.98
N TYR A 171 -1.61 -4.37 -19.64
CA TYR A 171 -0.55 -5.32 -19.95
C TYR A 171 0.36 -5.65 -18.75
N ILE A 172 0.31 -4.86 -17.67
CA ILE A 172 1.04 -5.16 -16.43
C ILE A 172 0.17 -6.10 -15.59
N PRO A 173 0.65 -7.30 -15.27
CA PRO A 173 -0.11 -8.22 -14.42
C PRO A 173 -0.37 -7.64 -13.04
N GLN A 174 -1.57 -7.85 -12.50
CA GLN A 174 -1.90 -7.44 -11.13
C GLN A 174 -1.01 -8.11 -10.09
N LYS A 175 -0.60 -9.37 -10.37
CA LYS A 175 0.30 -10.15 -9.50
C LYS A 175 1.53 -10.59 -10.28
N THR A 176 2.69 -10.31 -9.74
CA THR A 176 3.98 -10.80 -10.25
C THR A 176 4.81 -11.36 -9.11
N LYS A 177 5.96 -11.94 -9.40
CA LYS A 177 6.89 -12.43 -8.38
C LYS A 177 8.29 -11.90 -8.63
N LYS A 178 8.98 -11.59 -7.53
CA LYS A 178 10.44 -11.38 -7.51
C LYS A 178 11.02 -12.22 -6.38
N ASN A 179 11.80 -13.23 -6.72
CA ASN A 179 12.27 -14.25 -5.77
C ASN A 179 11.05 -14.88 -5.03
N ASP A 180 11.04 -14.86 -3.70
CA ASP A 180 9.97 -15.41 -2.87
C ASP A 180 8.85 -14.38 -2.60
N THR A 181 9.04 -13.11 -3.00
CA THR A 181 8.06 -12.03 -2.78
C THR A 181 7.01 -12.00 -3.87
N THR A 182 5.75 -12.09 -3.50
CA THR A 182 4.61 -11.80 -4.38
C THR A 182 4.34 -10.31 -4.40
N ILE A 183 4.41 -9.69 -5.59
CA ILE A 183 4.16 -8.27 -5.83
C ILE A 183 2.73 -8.13 -6.31
N ILE A 184 1.97 -7.24 -5.69
CA ILE A 184 0.55 -7.02 -6.00
C ILE A 184 0.30 -5.54 -6.20
N ASN A 185 -0.24 -5.19 -7.37
CA ASN A 185 -0.86 -3.90 -7.59
C ASN A 185 -2.30 -3.94 -7.05
N ALA A 186 -2.56 -3.16 -6.00
CA ALA A 186 -3.85 -3.11 -5.31
C ALA A 186 -4.88 -2.17 -5.98
N TYR A 187 -4.60 -1.68 -7.21
CA TYR A 187 -5.50 -0.80 -7.95
C TYR A 187 -6.93 -1.33 -7.93
N GLU A 188 -7.89 -0.48 -7.55
CA GLU A 188 -9.26 -0.78 -7.19
C GLU A 188 -9.31 -1.71 -5.96
N TYR A 189 -9.05 -2.99 -6.13
CA TYR A 189 -8.88 -3.92 -5.02
C TYR A 189 -8.16 -5.23 -5.39
N CYS A 190 -7.64 -5.89 -4.38
CA CYS A 190 -7.14 -7.26 -4.45
C CYS A 190 -7.39 -7.98 -3.13
N VAL A 191 -7.77 -9.24 -3.22
CA VAL A 191 -7.88 -10.13 -2.04
C VAL A 191 -6.65 -11.05 -1.99
N LEU A 192 -6.05 -11.17 -0.81
CA LEU A 192 -4.91 -12.06 -0.57
C LEU A 192 -5.05 -12.79 0.77
N GLU A 193 -4.30 -13.89 0.92
CA GLU A 193 -4.24 -14.70 2.12
C GLU A 193 -2.78 -14.88 2.58
N ILE A 194 -2.53 -14.72 3.87
CA ILE A 194 -1.22 -14.82 4.49
C ILE A 194 -1.24 -15.74 5.71
#